data_b3225d6a434a65edd4b688e39565c996
#
_entry.id   b3225d6a434a65edd4b688e39565c996
#
_cell.length_a   1.000
_cell.length_b   1.000
_cell.length_c   1.000
_cell.angle_alpha   90.00
_cell.angle_beta   90.00
_cell.angle_gamma   90.00
#
_symmetry.space_group_name_H-M   'P 1'
#
loop_
_entity.id
_entity.type
_entity.pdbx_description
1 polymer ?
#
loop_
_entity_poly.entity_id
_entity_poly.type
_entity_poly.pdbx_seq_one_letter_code
_entity_poly.pdbx_strand_id
1 'polypeptide(L)'
;MPRYWLETLGCPKNQVDSDKLAGWLESDGYRPASHPGQADLVVVNTCAFIEAAREESIGAVLQLAALRKPGARLAVTGCMAERYGQELADALPEVDQVAGFGVPVTLRTRGSAPLSGPVRVVGGARPVRADERPVPSFDLLNLPRPPVRGPWAYVKVAEGCDRRCGFCAIPSFRGAQRSRTAADVLAEVEALGVQEIVLVAQDLVSWGRDVSRTGAKVVPWPGGPAADGLVPLLRSVRERVERVRLLYLYPSGLTDELIDAVGESGCPYFDLSLQHVSRPLLRKMRRYGDGGRFLEKISTIRRRFPEACLRSSFIVGYPGETEDDHDALLAFLDEAQLDWAGFFAFSNEEGTYAAKLPGHVPSSLVAERLRECSELQDAITARKRNDLVGSQCLVLVDAPGEARSHREAPEIDGIIAVPGHLPAGSWARLHITAAMGPDLAGLPAPDLAGVPATA
;
A
#
# COMPACT_ATOMS: atom_id res chain seq x y z
N MET A 1 -5.11 -27.07 19.83
CA MET A 1 -4.40 -25.82 19.53
C MET A 1 -5.46 -24.77 19.19
N PRO A 2 -5.41 -23.57 19.75
CA PRO A 2 -6.37 -22.54 19.42
C PRO A 2 -6.23 -22.11 17.97
N ARG A 3 -7.37 -21.70 17.38
CA ARG A 3 -7.41 -21.22 15.99
C ARG A 3 -7.64 -19.71 15.96
N TYR A 4 -7.03 -19.03 15.00
CA TYR A 4 -7.28 -17.63 14.72
C TYR A 4 -7.87 -17.41 13.32
N TRP A 5 -8.71 -16.39 13.20
CA TRP A 5 -9.11 -15.77 11.94
C TRP A 5 -8.56 -14.34 11.94
N LEU A 6 -7.96 -13.93 10.83
CA LEU A 6 -7.42 -12.59 10.67
C LEU A 6 -8.03 -11.95 9.44
N GLU A 7 -8.81 -10.90 9.66
CA GLU A 7 -9.37 -10.05 8.62
C GLU A 7 -8.49 -8.83 8.43
N THR A 8 -8.17 -8.50 7.19
CA THR A 8 -7.29 -7.37 6.87
C THR A 8 -8.02 -6.37 6.00
N LEU A 9 -8.07 -5.11 6.45
CA LEU A 9 -8.73 -4.02 5.75
C LEU A 9 -7.72 -2.91 5.42
N GLY A 10 -7.97 -2.22 4.31
CA GLY A 10 -7.25 -1.03 3.91
C GLY A 10 -6.12 -1.29 2.92
N CYS A 11 -4.89 -0.90 3.22
CA CYS A 11 -3.82 -0.77 2.24
C CYS A 11 -2.75 -1.88 2.35
N PRO A 12 -1.87 -2.03 1.33
CA PRO A 12 -0.74 -2.97 1.36
C PRO A 12 0.12 -2.94 2.62
N LYS A 13 0.24 -1.80 3.30
CA LYS A 13 0.97 -1.70 4.57
C LYS A 13 0.27 -2.45 5.70
N ASN A 14 -1.07 -2.42 5.72
CA ASN A 14 -1.86 -3.20 6.67
C ASN A 14 -1.77 -4.71 6.35
N GLN A 15 -1.67 -5.08 5.07
CA GLN A 15 -1.46 -6.49 4.68
C GLN A 15 -0.16 -7.02 5.28
N VAL A 16 0.96 -6.27 5.15
CA VAL A 16 2.23 -6.67 5.78
C VAL A 16 2.12 -6.75 7.30
N ASP A 17 1.39 -5.82 7.94
CA ASP A 17 1.15 -5.85 9.38
C ASP A 17 0.38 -7.12 9.78
N SER A 18 -0.63 -7.53 8.99
CA SER A 18 -1.38 -8.77 9.19
C SER A 18 -0.52 -10.01 8.99
N ASP A 19 0.31 -10.07 7.94
CA ASP A 19 1.19 -11.21 7.69
C ASP A 19 2.14 -11.43 8.88
N LYS A 20 2.70 -10.33 9.42
CA LYS A 20 3.59 -10.39 10.58
C LYS A 20 2.86 -10.76 11.86
N LEU A 21 1.64 -10.28 12.03
CA LEU A 21 0.78 -10.67 13.15
C LEU A 21 0.41 -12.15 13.06
N ALA A 22 0.11 -12.68 11.87
CA ALA A 22 -0.13 -14.10 11.64
C ALA A 22 1.09 -14.95 12.05
N GLY A 23 2.30 -14.57 11.59
CA GLY A 23 3.54 -15.24 11.98
C GLY A 23 3.77 -15.24 13.49
N TRP A 24 3.46 -14.14 14.15
CA TRP A 24 3.56 -14.05 15.61
C TRP A 24 2.52 -14.97 16.30
N LEU A 25 1.25 -14.97 15.85
CA LEU A 25 0.21 -15.87 16.38
C LEU A 25 0.59 -17.33 16.20
N GLU A 26 1.12 -17.71 15.04
CA GLU A 26 1.58 -19.08 14.77
C GLU A 26 2.73 -19.49 15.68
N SER A 27 3.67 -18.58 15.94
CA SER A 27 4.78 -18.81 16.89
C SER A 27 4.29 -18.93 18.34
N ASP A 28 3.16 -18.34 18.70
CA ASP A 28 2.49 -18.46 20.00
C ASP A 28 1.56 -19.69 20.08
N GLY A 29 1.60 -20.57 19.05
CA GLY A 29 0.90 -21.84 19.02
C GLY A 29 -0.53 -21.82 18.49
N TYR A 30 -0.95 -20.74 17.84
CA TYR A 30 -2.21 -20.68 17.13
C TYR A 30 -2.10 -21.33 15.74
N ARG A 31 -3.26 -21.69 15.17
CA ARG A 31 -3.35 -22.11 13.77
C ARG A 31 -4.41 -21.31 13.04
N PRO A 32 -4.25 -21.01 11.74
CA PRO A 32 -5.28 -20.33 10.97
C PRO A 32 -6.56 -21.16 10.91
N ALA A 33 -7.70 -20.52 11.03
CA ALA A 33 -9.01 -21.09 10.79
C ALA A 33 -9.40 -20.91 9.32
N SER A 34 -10.20 -21.82 8.78
CA SER A 34 -10.73 -21.69 7.42
C SER A 34 -12.01 -20.85 7.34
N HIS A 35 -12.60 -20.49 8.50
CA HIS A 35 -13.81 -19.68 8.61
C HIS A 35 -13.84 -19.00 9.99
N PRO A 36 -14.32 -17.74 10.12
CA PRO A 36 -14.37 -17.02 11.41
C PRO A 36 -15.16 -17.76 12.50
N GLY A 37 -16.23 -18.47 12.11
CA GLY A 37 -17.03 -19.31 13.06
C GLY A 37 -16.28 -20.51 13.65
N GLN A 38 -15.06 -20.80 13.21
CA GLN A 38 -14.21 -21.87 13.76
C GLN A 38 -13.06 -21.33 14.61
N ALA A 39 -12.84 -20.02 14.60
CA ALA A 39 -11.75 -19.38 15.32
C ALA A 39 -12.06 -19.27 16.82
N ASP A 40 -11.02 -19.39 17.65
CA ASP A 40 -11.04 -19.06 19.07
C ASP A 40 -10.70 -17.57 19.29
N LEU A 41 -9.95 -17.00 18.35
CA LEU A 41 -9.56 -15.61 18.27
C LEU A 41 -9.87 -15.07 16.87
N VAL A 42 -10.76 -14.09 16.79
CA VAL A 42 -11.02 -13.32 15.57
C VAL A 42 -10.29 -11.98 15.70
N VAL A 43 -9.46 -11.65 14.74
CA VAL A 43 -8.67 -10.41 14.71
C VAL A 43 -9.07 -9.60 13.48
N VAL A 44 -9.36 -8.31 13.68
CA VAL A 44 -9.62 -7.38 12.57
C VAL A 44 -8.53 -6.31 12.56
N ASN A 45 -7.69 -6.33 11.53
CA ASN A 45 -6.70 -5.28 11.28
C ASN A 45 -7.35 -4.18 10.45
N THR A 46 -7.63 -3.05 11.09
CA THR A 46 -8.51 -1.99 10.60
C THR A 46 -7.77 -0.84 9.93
N CYS A 47 -8.46 -0.14 9.04
CA CYS A 47 -8.03 1.12 8.44
C CYS A 47 -8.71 2.32 9.10
N ALA A 48 -7.99 3.47 9.18
CA ALA A 48 -8.53 4.73 9.67
C ALA A 48 -8.06 5.93 8.83
N PHE A 49 -7.71 5.68 7.56
CA PHE A 49 -7.13 6.72 6.71
C PHE A 49 -8.18 7.73 6.24
N ILE A 50 -9.34 7.26 5.83
CA ILE A 50 -10.49 8.06 5.37
C ILE A 50 -11.79 7.53 5.98
N GLU A 51 -12.85 8.33 5.95
CA GLU A 51 -14.15 7.98 6.52
C GLU A 51 -14.71 6.67 5.96
N ALA A 52 -14.75 6.52 4.65
CA ALA A 52 -15.25 5.29 4.01
C ALA A 52 -14.50 4.02 4.48
N ALA A 53 -13.17 4.10 4.70
CA ALA A 53 -12.39 2.97 5.20
C ALA A 53 -12.66 2.68 6.70
N ARG A 54 -13.09 3.68 7.47
CA ARG A 54 -13.55 3.47 8.85
C ARG A 54 -14.91 2.77 8.88
N GLU A 55 -15.84 3.22 8.03
CA GLU A 55 -17.17 2.60 7.90
C GLU A 55 -17.06 1.13 7.48
N GLU A 56 -16.21 0.84 6.48
CA GLU A 56 -15.88 -0.53 6.07
C GLU A 56 -15.33 -1.35 7.25
N SER A 57 -14.38 -0.78 7.99
CA SER A 57 -13.77 -1.44 9.14
C SER A 57 -14.79 -1.74 10.25
N ILE A 58 -15.66 -0.81 10.56
CA ILE A 58 -16.74 -1.00 11.55
C ILE A 58 -17.71 -2.08 11.08
N GLY A 59 -18.12 -2.02 9.80
CA GLY A 59 -19.00 -3.02 9.20
C GLY A 59 -18.43 -4.44 9.29
N ALA A 60 -17.14 -4.62 8.98
CA ALA A 60 -16.46 -5.90 9.09
C ALA A 60 -16.37 -6.39 10.56
N VAL A 61 -16.08 -5.50 11.51
CA VAL A 61 -16.06 -5.84 12.94
C VAL A 61 -17.42 -6.36 13.40
N LEU A 62 -18.51 -5.67 13.07
CA LEU A 62 -19.88 -6.08 13.45
C LEU A 62 -20.29 -7.38 12.79
N GLN A 63 -19.96 -7.58 11.50
CA GLN A 63 -20.22 -8.83 10.80
C GLN A 63 -19.48 -10.00 11.44
N LEU A 64 -18.20 -9.85 11.76
CA LEU A 64 -17.39 -10.90 12.38
C LEU A 64 -17.80 -11.16 13.83
N ALA A 65 -18.26 -10.14 14.55
CA ALA A 65 -18.86 -10.31 15.89
C ALA A 65 -20.07 -11.26 15.84
N ALA A 66 -20.93 -11.11 14.82
CA ALA A 66 -22.09 -11.97 14.63
C ALA A 66 -21.74 -13.40 14.16
N LEU A 67 -20.65 -13.57 13.40
CA LEU A 67 -20.22 -14.85 12.84
C LEU A 67 -19.36 -15.69 13.78
N ARG A 68 -18.73 -15.08 14.79
CA ARG A 68 -17.85 -15.79 15.72
C ARG A 68 -18.61 -16.85 16.53
N LYS A 69 -17.96 -17.97 16.84
CA LYS A 69 -18.54 -18.98 17.71
C LYS A 69 -18.69 -18.50 19.16
N PRO A 70 -19.63 -19.05 19.94
CA PRO A 70 -19.74 -18.74 21.36
C PRO A 70 -18.42 -18.95 22.11
N GLY A 71 -18.01 -17.95 22.91
CA GLY A 71 -16.76 -17.99 23.67
C GLY A 71 -15.50 -17.63 22.89
N ALA A 72 -15.59 -17.39 21.57
CA ALA A 72 -14.48 -16.82 20.80
C ALA A 72 -14.27 -15.34 21.13
N ARG A 73 -13.02 -14.89 21.14
CA ARG A 73 -12.66 -13.49 21.36
C ARG A 73 -12.56 -12.73 20.05
N LEU A 74 -13.00 -11.48 20.06
CA LEU A 74 -12.86 -10.53 18.95
C LEU A 74 -11.89 -9.43 19.36
N ALA A 75 -10.80 -9.30 18.62
CA ALA A 75 -9.79 -8.26 18.81
C ALA A 75 -9.74 -7.33 17.60
N VAL A 76 -9.67 -6.04 17.84
CA VAL A 76 -9.48 -5.02 16.82
C VAL A 76 -8.08 -4.44 16.96
N THR A 77 -7.34 -4.37 15.87
CA THR A 77 -6.00 -3.77 15.81
C THR A 77 -5.86 -2.88 14.57
N GLY A 78 -4.68 -2.34 14.32
CA GLY A 78 -4.41 -1.52 13.15
C GLY A 78 -4.63 -0.03 13.39
N CYS A 79 -4.80 0.71 12.28
CA CYS A 79 -4.86 2.17 12.30
C CYS A 79 -6.00 2.72 13.14
N MET A 80 -7.18 2.08 13.10
CA MET A 80 -8.35 2.57 13.84
C MET A 80 -8.18 2.33 15.34
N ALA A 81 -7.67 1.17 15.73
CA ALA A 81 -7.34 0.88 17.13
C ALA A 81 -6.29 1.84 17.71
N GLU A 82 -5.27 2.18 16.91
CA GLU A 82 -4.24 3.14 17.34
C GLU A 82 -4.78 4.57 17.45
N ARG A 83 -5.64 4.98 16.52
CA ARG A 83 -6.15 6.35 16.42
C ARG A 83 -7.21 6.65 17.48
N TYR A 84 -8.14 5.72 17.72
CA TYR A 84 -9.32 5.96 18.56
C TYR A 84 -9.31 5.21 19.91
N GLY A 85 -8.52 4.14 20.04
CA GLY A 85 -8.28 3.48 21.32
C GLY A 85 -9.53 3.25 22.17
N GLN A 86 -9.66 3.99 23.29
CA GLN A 86 -10.78 3.86 24.24
C GLN A 86 -12.11 4.25 23.60
N GLU A 87 -12.17 5.29 22.79
CA GLU A 87 -13.40 5.71 22.10
C GLU A 87 -13.98 4.57 21.24
N LEU A 88 -13.11 3.87 20.51
CA LEU A 88 -13.50 2.71 19.72
C LEU A 88 -14.01 1.56 20.60
N ALA A 89 -13.37 1.33 21.73
CA ALA A 89 -13.78 0.30 22.69
C ALA A 89 -15.15 0.60 23.31
N ASP A 90 -15.42 1.87 23.62
CA ASP A 90 -16.69 2.30 24.18
C ASP A 90 -17.83 2.25 23.16
N ALA A 91 -17.50 2.50 21.86
CA ALA A 91 -18.46 2.48 20.77
C ALA A 91 -18.81 1.06 20.27
N LEU A 92 -17.93 0.08 20.47
CA LEU A 92 -18.10 -1.31 19.98
C LEU A 92 -18.03 -2.32 21.14
N PRO A 93 -19.11 -2.46 21.92
CA PRO A 93 -19.16 -3.38 23.07
C PRO A 93 -19.00 -4.86 22.68
N GLU A 94 -19.14 -5.22 21.40
CA GLU A 94 -18.91 -6.56 20.86
C GLU A 94 -17.42 -6.94 20.84
N VAL A 95 -16.52 -5.94 20.94
CA VAL A 95 -15.06 -6.14 20.85
C VAL A 95 -14.49 -6.46 22.24
N ASP A 96 -13.79 -7.58 22.35
CA ASP A 96 -13.16 -8.01 23.61
C ASP A 96 -11.81 -7.34 23.86
N GLN A 97 -11.12 -6.89 22.80
CA GLN A 97 -9.83 -6.23 22.90
C GLN A 97 -9.64 -5.19 21.78
N VAL A 98 -9.25 -3.97 22.13
CA VAL A 98 -8.72 -2.98 21.21
C VAL A 98 -7.22 -2.84 21.46
N ALA A 99 -6.39 -3.21 20.46
CA ALA A 99 -4.93 -3.24 20.56
C ALA A 99 -4.31 -2.29 19.53
N GLY A 100 -3.74 -1.17 19.98
CA GLY A 100 -2.95 -0.27 19.14
C GLY A 100 -1.62 -0.88 18.69
N PHE A 101 -0.84 -0.13 17.92
CA PHE A 101 0.50 -0.55 17.52
C PHE A 101 1.40 -0.75 18.75
N GLY A 102 2.20 -1.80 18.72
CA GLY A 102 3.09 -2.13 19.84
C GLY A 102 2.44 -2.97 20.94
N VAL A 103 1.20 -3.41 20.75
CA VAL A 103 0.48 -4.28 21.69
C VAL A 103 0.15 -5.62 21.02
N PRO A 104 0.58 -6.76 21.61
CA PRO A 104 0.25 -8.06 21.07
C PRO A 104 -1.26 -8.37 21.22
N VAL A 105 -1.83 -8.98 20.20
CA VAL A 105 -3.18 -9.54 20.22
C VAL A 105 -3.09 -11.00 20.61
N THR A 106 -3.64 -11.42 21.76
CA THR A 106 -3.51 -12.79 22.27
C THR A 106 -4.69 -13.18 23.16
N LEU A 107 -4.99 -14.48 23.22
CA LEU A 107 -5.90 -15.04 24.21
C LEU A 107 -5.24 -15.15 25.60
N ARG A 108 -3.91 -15.14 25.66
CA ARG A 108 -3.14 -15.31 26.90
C ARG A 108 -2.33 -14.05 27.19
N THR A 109 -2.50 -13.49 28.36
CA THR A 109 -1.46 -12.64 28.96
C THR A 109 -0.37 -13.57 29.50
N ARG A 110 0.88 -13.45 29.06
CA ARG A 110 2.00 -14.18 29.69
C ARG A 110 1.98 -13.90 31.18
N GLY A 111 1.59 -14.90 31.98
CA GLY A 111 1.65 -14.87 33.45
C GLY A 111 0.39 -14.42 34.20
N SER A 112 -0.78 -14.31 33.59
CA SER A 112 -2.04 -14.00 34.29
C SER A 112 -3.21 -14.86 33.81
N ALA A 113 -4.23 -15.01 34.68
CA ALA A 113 -5.47 -15.74 34.41
C ALA A 113 -6.17 -15.22 33.14
N PRO A 114 -7.06 -16.04 32.49
CA PRO A 114 -7.83 -15.60 31.34
C PRO A 114 -8.51 -14.25 31.66
N LEU A 115 -8.40 -13.29 30.72
CA LEU A 115 -9.06 -12.01 30.84
C LEU A 115 -10.56 -12.21 30.76
N SER A 116 -11.20 -12.49 31.90
CA SER A 116 -12.63 -12.35 32.08
C SER A 116 -12.85 -10.96 32.70
N GLY A 117 -13.18 -9.97 31.88
CA GLY A 117 -13.40 -8.61 32.33
C GLY A 117 -13.60 -7.65 31.16
N PRO A 118 -14.04 -6.42 31.41
CA PRO A 118 -14.39 -5.44 30.41
C PRO A 118 -13.19 -5.11 29.49
N VAL A 119 -13.50 -4.67 28.31
CA VAL A 119 -12.59 -4.27 27.21
C VAL A 119 -11.31 -3.62 27.76
N ARG A 120 -10.16 -4.24 27.49
CA ARG A 120 -8.87 -3.67 27.87
C ARG A 120 -8.30 -2.91 26.71
N VAL A 121 -8.39 -1.59 26.76
CA VAL A 121 -7.62 -0.72 25.86
C VAL A 121 -6.17 -0.75 26.29
N VAL A 122 -5.31 -1.21 25.41
CA VAL A 122 -3.87 -1.20 25.63
C VAL A 122 -3.24 -0.37 24.49
N GLY A 123 -2.74 0.81 24.86
CA GLY A 123 -2.15 1.75 23.91
C GLY A 123 -3.18 2.74 23.36
N GLY A 124 -3.26 3.90 23.93
CA GLY A 124 -3.86 5.10 23.34
C GLY A 124 -2.75 6.13 23.24
N ALA A 125 -2.43 6.56 22.05
CA ALA A 125 -1.34 7.48 21.85
C ALA A 125 -1.74 8.88 22.35
N ARG A 126 -1.15 9.34 23.46
CA ARG A 126 -0.91 10.77 23.59
C ARG A 126 -0.10 11.22 22.39
N PRO A 127 -0.36 12.38 21.77
CA PRO A 127 0.49 12.92 20.71
C PRO A 127 1.89 13.19 21.31
N VAL A 128 2.78 12.22 21.17
CA VAL A 128 4.19 12.35 21.54
C VAL A 128 4.91 12.98 20.37
N ARG A 129 5.84 13.90 20.64
CA ARG A 129 6.71 14.47 19.62
C ARG A 129 7.43 13.36 18.86
N ALA A 130 7.59 13.55 17.55
CA ALA A 130 8.09 12.52 16.61
C ALA A 130 9.49 11.97 16.97
N ASP A 131 10.26 12.71 17.76
CA ASP A 131 11.62 12.43 18.22
C ASP A 131 11.70 11.62 19.53
N GLU A 132 10.58 11.37 20.23
CA GLU A 132 10.55 10.81 21.56
C GLU A 132 9.94 9.40 21.67
N ARG A 133 9.48 8.77 20.59
CA ARG A 133 8.86 7.43 20.68
C ARG A 133 9.90 6.34 20.75
N PRO A 134 10.03 5.62 21.88
CA PRO A 134 10.84 4.41 21.94
C PRO A 134 10.27 3.37 20.98
N VAL A 135 11.12 2.53 20.40
CA VAL A 135 10.68 1.35 19.64
C VAL A 135 9.79 0.50 20.55
N PRO A 136 8.55 0.18 20.16
CA PRO A 136 7.65 -0.59 21.02
C PRO A 136 8.24 -1.99 21.25
N SER A 137 7.97 -2.56 22.43
CA SER A 137 8.41 -3.92 22.77
C SER A 137 7.81 -4.99 21.85
N PHE A 138 6.66 -4.71 21.25
CA PHE A 138 6.03 -5.48 20.19
C PHE A 138 6.05 -4.66 18.90
N ASP A 139 7.11 -4.84 18.10
CA ASP A 139 7.34 -4.04 16.89
C ASP A 139 6.99 -4.83 15.62
N LEU A 140 5.75 -4.67 15.14
CA LEU A 140 5.27 -5.30 13.91
C LEU A 140 6.18 -5.05 12.70
N LEU A 141 6.87 -3.90 12.66
CA LEU A 141 7.74 -3.58 11.51
C LEU A 141 8.86 -4.61 11.32
N ASN A 142 9.38 -5.17 12.42
CA ASN A 142 10.54 -6.05 12.41
C ASN A 142 10.21 -7.51 12.81
N LEU A 143 8.94 -7.85 13.05
CA LEU A 143 8.56 -9.24 13.28
C LEU A 143 8.76 -10.10 12.03
N PRO A 144 9.09 -11.40 12.18
CA PRO A 144 9.03 -12.36 11.09
C PRO A 144 7.58 -12.59 10.65
N ARG A 145 7.41 -13.08 9.44
CA ARG A 145 6.11 -13.49 8.93
C ARG A 145 6.19 -14.89 8.32
N PRO A 146 5.05 -15.61 8.17
CA PRO A 146 5.02 -16.90 7.52
C PRO A 146 5.38 -16.76 6.03
N PRO A 147 5.79 -17.86 5.37
CA PRO A 147 5.97 -17.90 3.94
C PRO A 147 4.69 -17.47 3.21
N VAL A 148 4.82 -16.68 2.16
CA VAL A 148 3.70 -16.29 1.30
C VAL A 148 3.30 -17.44 0.38
N ARG A 149 2.03 -17.45 -0.04
CA ARG A 149 1.50 -18.50 -0.92
C ARG A 149 1.57 -18.15 -2.41
N GLY A 150 1.84 -16.90 -2.73
CA GLY A 150 1.90 -16.40 -4.11
C GLY A 150 3.31 -16.15 -4.60
N PRO A 151 3.48 -15.79 -5.88
CA PRO A 151 4.78 -15.50 -6.48
C PRO A 151 5.29 -14.09 -6.21
N TRP A 152 4.57 -13.28 -5.46
CA TRP A 152 4.90 -11.91 -5.12
C TRP A 152 4.59 -11.61 -3.65
N ALA A 153 5.19 -10.55 -3.11
CA ALA A 153 4.94 -10.12 -1.74
C ALA A 153 5.13 -8.61 -1.55
N TYR A 154 4.32 -8.01 -0.69
CA TYR A 154 4.63 -6.69 -0.15
C TYR A 154 5.75 -6.78 0.89
N VAL A 155 6.69 -5.83 0.85
CA VAL A 155 7.69 -5.64 1.91
C VAL A 155 7.63 -4.21 2.41
N LYS A 156 7.26 -4.04 3.68
CA LYS A 156 7.21 -2.74 4.33
C LYS A 156 8.61 -2.37 4.82
N VAL A 157 9.19 -1.31 4.26
CA VAL A 157 10.56 -0.89 4.53
C VAL A 157 10.67 0.22 5.58
N ALA A 158 9.57 0.90 5.87
CA ALA A 158 9.51 1.92 6.92
C ALA A 158 8.10 2.03 7.49
N GLU A 159 7.99 2.55 8.71
CA GLU A 159 6.75 2.90 9.40
C GLU A 159 6.73 4.41 9.69
N GLY A 160 5.52 5.02 9.68
CA GLY A 160 5.36 6.43 9.97
C GLY A 160 5.75 7.37 8.83
N CYS A 161 5.56 8.67 9.01
CA CYS A 161 5.81 9.68 7.97
C CYS A 161 6.10 11.04 8.57
N ASP A 162 7.19 11.69 8.12
CA ASP A 162 7.57 13.04 8.53
C ASP A 162 6.91 14.16 7.68
N ARG A 163 6.11 13.78 6.67
CA ARG A 163 5.41 14.74 5.82
C ARG A 163 4.30 15.46 6.59
N ARG A 164 4.02 16.67 6.17
CA ARG A 164 2.99 17.54 6.77
C ARG A 164 1.87 17.85 5.77
N CYS A 165 1.45 16.84 4.98
CA CYS A 165 0.35 17.00 4.04
C CYS A 165 -0.91 17.47 4.76
N GLY A 166 -1.57 18.51 4.22
CA GLY A 166 -2.64 19.23 4.92
C GLY A 166 -3.89 18.39 5.22
N PHE A 167 -4.10 17.32 4.47
CA PHE A 167 -5.24 16.40 4.58
C PHE A 167 -4.96 15.11 5.36
N CYS A 168 -3.69 14.85 5.71
CA CYS A 168 -3.27 13.52 6.16
C CYS A 168 -3.09 13.45 7.68
N ALA A 169 -3.82 12.55 8.32
CA ALA A 169 -3.73 12.29 9.75
C ALA A 169 -2.69 11.20 10.11
N ILE A 170 -2.06 10.52 9.15
CA ILE A 170 -1.13 9.41 9.39
C ILE A 170 -0.03 9.74 10.42
N PRO A 171 0.65 10.90 10.38
CA PRO A 171 1.69 11.19 11.36
C PRO A 171 1.20 11.23 12.80
N SER A 172 -0.08 11.51 13.03
CA SER A 172 -0.64 11.60 14.39
C SER A 172 -0.80 10.25 15.09
N PHE A 173 -0.96 9.16 14.33
CA PHE A 173 -1.15 7.82 14.89
C PHE A 173 -0.09 6.80 14.47
N ARG A 174 0.53 6.90 13.28
CA ARG A 174 1.67 6.04 12.92
C ARG A 174 3.03 6.63 13.31
N GLY A 175 3.07 7.89 13.73
CA GLY A 175 4.25 8.57 14.21
C GLY A 175 5.21 9.04 13.12
N ALA A 176 6.42 9.44 13.55
CA ALA A 176 7.51 9.81 12.66
C ALA A 176 8.00 8.63 11.85
N GLN A 177 8.64 8.92 10.72
CA GLN A 177 9.25 7.89 9.91
C GLN A 177 10.33 7.14 10.68
N ARG A 178 10.26 5.82 10.60
CA ARG A 178 11.23 4.88 11.16
C ARG A 178 11.55 3.83 10.09
N SER A 179 12.72 3.96 9.48
CA SER A 179 13.21 3.04 8.44
C SER A 179 13.77 1.76 9.04
N ARG A 180 13.52 0.64 8.39
CA ARG A 180 14.21 -0.62 8.65
C ARG A 180 15.64 -0.53 8.12
N THR A 181 16.53 -1.33 8.67
CA THR A 181 17.87 -1.47 8.09
C THR A 181 17.80 -2.17 6.73
N ALA A 182 18.73 -1.87 5.83
CA ALA A 182 18.83 -2.58 4.57
C ALA A 182 19.03 -4.09 4.78
N ALA A 183 19.83 -4.46 5.76
CA ALA A 183 20.08 -5.87 6.09
C ALA A 183 18.79 -6.62 6.46
N ASP A 184 17.92 -6.03 7.31
CA ASP A 184 16.65 -6.64 7.70
C ASP A 184 15.67 -6.75 6.52
N VAL A 185 15.65 -5.73 5.64
CA VAL A 185 14.82 -5.77 4.44
C VAL A 185 15.29 -6.86 3.48
N LEU A 186 16.59 -6.94 3.22
CA LEU A 186 17.17 -7.94 2.31
C LEU A 186 17.03 -9.36 2.85
N ALA A 187 17.21 -9.56 4.16
CA ALA A 187 16.99 -10.85 4.80
C ALA A 187 15.52 -11.32 4.67
N GLU A 188 14.55 -10.38 4.82
CA GLU A 188 13.13 -10.71 4.59
C GLU A 188 12.87 -11.04 3.12
N VAL A 189 13.42 -10.29 2.17
CA VAL A 189 13.30 -10.56 0.73
C VAL A 189 13.82 -11.95 0.38
N GLU A 190 15.00 -12.32 0.87
CA GLU A 190 15.58 -13.63 0.65
C GLU A 190 14.74 -14.76 1.26
N ALA A 191 14.23 -14.55 2.48
CA ALA A 191 13.38 -15.52 3.16
C ALA A 191 12.04 -15.76 2.47
N LEU A 192 11.50 -14.76 1.77
CA LEU A 192 10.25 -14.87 1.03
C LEU A 192 10.37 -15.74 -0.22
N GLY A 193 11.49 -15.70 -0.92
CA GLY A 193 11.76 -16.55 -2.10
C GLY A 193 10.77 -16.34 -3.26
N VAL A 194 10.22 -15.13 -3.42
CA VAL A 194 9.22 -14.80 -4.45
C VAL A 194 9.86 -14.18 -5.69
N GLN A 195 9.11 -14.12 -6.79
CA GLN A 195 9.55 -13.57 -8.07
C GLN A 195 9.45 -12.03 -8.14
N GLU A 196 8.45 -11.46 -7.48
CA GLU A 196 8.22 -10.02 -7.42
C GLU A 196 8.13 -9.53 -5.98
N ILE A 197 8.86 -8.46 -5.66
CA ILE A 197 8.73 -7.72 -4.40
C ILE A 197 8.09 -6.36 -4.67
N VAL A 198 7.09 -6.02 -3.87
CA VAL A 198 6.46 -4.69 -3.88
C VAL A 198 6.87 -3.94 -2.62
N LEU A 199 7.76 -2.96 -2.75
CA LEU A 199 8.23 -2.15 -1.63
C LEU A 199 7.18 -1.09 -1.26
N VAL A 200 6.83 -1.03 0.02
CA VAL A 200 5.82 -0.11 0.54
C VAL A 200 6.28 0.61 1.81
N ALA A 201 5.87 1.87 1.95
CA ALA A 201 5.97 2.69 3.15
C ALA A 201 4.94 3.82 3.09
N GLN A 202 4.78 4.60 4.17
CA GLN A 202 3.99 5.82 4.15
C GLN A 202 4.67 6.95 3.35
N ASP A 203 6.01 6.99 3.38
CA ASP A 203 6.84 7.85 2.52
C ASP A 203 8.09 7.06 2.08
N LEU A 204 7.94 6.33 0.98
CA LEU A 204 8.99 5.43 0.50
C LEU A 204 10.26 6.20 0.06
N VAL A 205 10.12 7.35 -0.60
CA VAL A 205 11.26 8.14 -1.10
C VAL A 205 12.12 8.77 0.00
N SER A 206 11.63 8.75 1.23
CA SER A 206 12.38 9.24 2.40
C SER A 206 13.07 8.10 3.18
N TRP A 207 13.00 6.86 2.71
CA TRP A 207 13.66 5.74 3.38
C TRP A 207 15.16 6.01 3.62
N GLY A 208 15.63 5.70 4.83
CA GLY A 208 17.02 5.89 5.28
C GLY A 208 17.36 7.30 5.80
N ARG A 209 16.54 8.33 5.50
CA ARG A 209 16.84 9.71 5.93
C ARG A 209 16.76 9.94 7.44
N ASP A 210 15.93 9.20 8.13
CA ASP A 210 15.82 9.23 9.59
C ASP A 210 17.08 8.66 10.25
N VAL A 211 17.68 7.62 9.70
CA VAL A 211 18.93 7.00 10.19
C VAL A 211 20.09 8.00 10.05
N SER A 212 20.22 8.67 8.92
CA SER A 212 21.26 9.68 8.69
C SER A 212 21.16 10.86 9.65
N ARG A 213 19.94 11.26 10.07
CA ARG A 213 19.71 12.39 11.01
C ARG A 213 20.10 12.07 12.44
N THR A 214 19.99 10.81 12.87
CA THR A 214 20.33 10.41 14.25
C THR A 214 21.83 10.24 14.47
N GLY A 215 22.66 10.40 13.43
CA GLY A 215 24.11 10.15 13.50
C GLY A 215 24.46 8.68 13.72
N ALA A 216 23.46 7.78 13.69
CA ALA A 216 23.70 6.36 13.70
C ALA A 216 24.54 6.01 12.47
N LYS A 217 25.69 5.37 12.70
CA LYS A 217 26.52 4.89 11.59
C LYS A 217 25.68 3.91 10.78
N VAL A 218 25.40 4.27 9.52
CA VAL A 218 24.87 3.31 8.56
C VAL A 218 25.86 2.15 8.51
N VAL A 219 25.43 1.00 8.96
CA VAL A 219 26.28 -0.20 8.89
C VAL A 219 26.24 -0.66 7.44
N PRO A 220 27.36 -0.58 6.70
CA PRO A 220 27.43 -1.15 5.37
C PRO A 220 27.06 -2.64 5.47
N TRP A 221 26.07 -3.09 4.71
CA TRP A 221 25.81 -4.52 4.63
C TRP A 221 26.84 -5.17 3.69
N PRO A 222 27.17 -6.44 3.89
CA PRO A 222 28.14 -7.14 3.04
C PRO A 222 27.71 -7.08 1.56
N GLY A 223 28.56 -6.48 0.72
CA GLY A 223 28.32 -6.36 -0.73
C GLY A 223 27.51 -5.15 -1.18
N GLY A 224 27.03 -4.28 -0.27
CA GLY A 224 26.26 -3.08 -0.63
C GLY A 224 27.09 -1.79 -0.63
N PRO A 225 26.70 -0.79 -1.44
CA PRO A 225 27.35 0.51 -1.40
C PRO A 225 27.11 1.20 -0.04
N ALA A 226 28.09 1.99 0.39
CA ALA A 226 28.01 2.80 1.60
C ALA A 226 27.00 3.99 1.47
N ALA A 227 26.10 3.95 0.50
CA ALA A 227 25.18 5.03 0.17
C ALA A 227 23.83 4.82 0.84
N ASP A 228 23.40 5.82 1.60
CA ASP A 228 22.08 5.91 2.18
C ASP A 228 21.03 6.21 1.11
N GLY A 229 19.83 5.63 1.24
CA GLY A 229 18.69 6.01 0.45
C GLY A 229 18.04 4.87 -0.34
N LEU A 230 16.90 5.20 -0.96
CA LEU A 230 16.04 4.22 -1.62
C LEU A 230 16.69 3.57 -2.86
N VAL A 231 17.49 4.30 -3.64
CA VAL A 231 18.07 3.79 -4.88
C VAL A 231 19.04 2.62 -4.64
N PRO A 232 20.00 2.69 -3.73
CA PRO A 232 20.84 1.55 -3.39
C PRO A 232 20.04 0.35 -2.87
N LEU A 233 19.02 0.57 -2.04
CA LEU A 233 18.15 -0.49 -1.56
C LEU A 233 17.42 -1.17 -2.73
N LEU A 234 16.81 -0.38 -3.63
CA LEU A 234 16.10 -0.90 -4.79
C LEU A 234 16.99 -1.79 -5.66
N ARG A 235 18.20 -1.33 -5.97
CA ARG A 235 19.19 -2.12 -6.76
C ARG A 235 19.54 -3.42 -6.04
N SER A 236 19.80 -3.39 -4.73
CA SER A 236 20.14 -4.58 -3.97
C SER A 236 18.98 -5.58 -3.84
N VAL A 237 17.73 -5.11 -3.76
CA VAL A 237 16.56 -5.99 -3.84
C VAL A 237 16.44 -6.59 -5.23
N ARG A 238 16.67 -5.80 -6.31
CA ARG A 238 16.61 -6.29 -7.70
C ARG A 238 17.63 -7.39 -8.00
N GLU A 239 18.78 -7.38 -7.35
CA GLU A 239 19.77 -8.47 -7.47
C GLU A 239 19.27 -9.82 -6.92
N ARG A 240 18.18 -9.83 -6.14
CA ARG A 240 17.64 -11.00 -5.44
C ARG A 240 16.33 -11.52 -6.03
N VAL A 241 15.62 -10.67 -6.76
CA VAL A 241 14.31 -11.00 -7.35
C VAL A 241 14.21 -10.47 -8.78
N GLU A 242 13.38 -11.10 -9.59
CA GLU A 242 13.23 -10.75 -11.00
C GLU A 242 12.47 -9.44 -11.22
N ARG A 243 11.68 -8.99 -10.24
CA ARG A 243 10.89 -7.77 -10.37
C ARG A 243 10.76 -7.06 -9.04
N VAL A 244 11.03 -5.75 -9.04
CA VAL A 244 10.79 -4.89 -7.86
C VAL A 244 9.86 -3.75 -8.25
N ARG A 245 8.72 -3.65 -7.57
CA ARG A 245 7.74 -2.58 -7.75
C ARG A 245 7.79 -1.62 -6.58
N LEU A 246 7.65 -0.33 -6.85
CA LEU A 246 7.52 0.71 -5.84
C LEU A 246 6.12 1.32 -5.89
N LEU A 247 5.47 1.46 -4.73
CA LEU A 247 4.19 2.16 -4.61
C LEU A 247 4.33 3.44 -3.79
N TYR A 248 3.46 4.42 -4.07
CA TYR A 248 3.33 5.66 -3.31
C TYR A 248 4.55 6.59 -3.37
N LEU A 249 5.10 6.79 -4.57
CA LEU A 249 6.23 7.71 -4.78
C LEU A 249 5.80 9.17 -4.62
N TYR A 250 6.43 9.88 -3.71
CA TYR A 250 6.20 11.30 -3.52
C TYR A 250 6.92 12.10 -4.63
N PRO A 251 6.23 12.98 -5.39
CA PRO A 251 6.79 13.58 -6.62
C PRO A 251 8.09 14.37 -6.45
N SER A 252 8.27 15.05 -5.29
CA SER A 252 9.51 15.81 -5.06
C SER A 252 10.74 14.95 -4.82
N GLY A 253 10.56 13.67 -4.53
CA GLY A 253 11.66 12.73 -4.35
C GLY A 253 12.02 11.95 -5.61
N LEU A 254 11.30 12.18 -6.71
CA LEU A 254 11.54 11.50 -7.99
C LEU A 254 12.72 12.19 -8.72
N THR A 255 13.93 11.82 -8.30
CA THR A 255 15.18 12.24 -8.94
C THR A 255 15.42 11.44 -10.22
N ASP A 256 16.30 11.93 -11.09
CA ASP A 256 16.66 11.22 -12.32
C ASP A 256 17.28 9.84 -12.03
N GLU A 257 18.10 9.74 -10.98
CA GLU A 257 18.66 8.46 -10.53
C GLU A 257 17.58 7.48 -10.05
N LEU A 258 16.54 7.97 -9.36
CA LEU A 258 15.42 7.10 -8.96
C LEU A 258 14.59 6.69 -10.16
N ILE A 259 14.39 7.56 -11.15
CA ILE A 259 13.70 7.20 -12.41
C ILE A 259 14.45 6.07 -13.10
N ASP A 260 15.78 6.18 -13.24
CA ASP A 260 16.59 5.14 -13.85
C ASP A 260 16.52 3.82 -13.07
N ALA A 261 16.67 3.88 -11.76
CA ALA A 261 16.61 2.68 -10.90
C ALA A 261 15.25 1.98 -10.94
N VAL A 262 14.13 2.73 -11.03
CA VAL A 262 12.78 2.14 -11.19
C VAL A 262 12.63 1.56 -12.60
N GLY A 263 13.11 2.24 -13.63
CA GLY A 263 13.08 1.71 -15.00
C GLY A 263 13.86 0.39 -15.14
N GLU A 264 14.97 0.25 -14.42
CA GLU A 264 15.85 -0.92 -14.43
C GLU A 264 15.42 -2.03 -13.43
N SER A 265 14.37 -1.81 -12.66
CA SER A 265 13.93 -2.72 -11.58
C SER A 265 13.26 -4.02 -12.07
N GLY A 266 13.17 -4.25 -13.38
CA GLY A 266 12.34 -5.29 -14.00
C GLY A 266 10.85 -4.96 -13.97
N CYS A 267 10.48 -3.79 -13.40
CA CYS A 267 9.12 -3.30 -13.29
C CYS A 267 9.09 -1.77 -13.47
N PRO A 268 9.16 -1.25 -14.71
CA PRO A 268 9.07 0.19 -14.99
C PRO A 268 7.65 0.71 -14.71
N TYR A 269 7.26 0.71 -13.45
CA TYR A 269 5.96 1.10 -12.93
C TYR A 269 6.13 2.26 -11.95
N PHE A 270 5.51 3.40 -12.23
CA PHE A 270 5.65 4.63 -11.46
C PHE A 270 4.31 5.02 -10.85
N ASP A 271 4.09 4.66 -9.59
CA ASP A 271 2.91 5.09 -8.81
C ASP A 271 3.22 6.43 -8.12
N LEU A 272 2.78 7.52 -8.76
CA LEU A 272 3.05 8.89 -8.34
C LEU A 272 1.91 9.44 -7.48
N SER A 273 2.19 9.80 -6.24
CA SER A 273 1.19 10.41 -5.35
C SER A 273 1.03 11.91 -5.67
N LEU A 274 0.39 12.28 -6.79
CA LEU A 274 0.24 13.67 -7.23
C LEU A 274 -0.77 14.46 -6.40
N GLN A 275 -1.91 13.85 -6.10
CA GLN A 275 -3.03 14.34 -5.28
C GLN A 275 -3.90 15.42 -5.93
N HIS A 276 -3.36 16.33 -6.69
CA HIS A 276 -4.02 17.33 -7.51
C HIS A 276 -3.00 17.97 -8.48
N VAL A 277 -3.44 18.86 -9.38
CA VAL A 277 -2.58 19.53 -10.36
C VAL A 277 -2.59 21.05 -10.22
N SER A 278 -3.62 21.60 -9.62
CA SER A 278 -3.73 23.04 -9.35
C SER A 278 -2.69 23.46 -8.31
N ARG A 279 -1.83 24.41 -8.68
CA ARG A 279 -0.78 24.92 -7.79
C ARG A 279 -1.33 25.60 -6.53
N PRO A 280 -2.40 26.42 -6.58
CA PRO A 280 -3.05 26.96 -5.40
C PRO A 280 -3.54 25.89 -4.43
N LEU A 281 -4.21 24.84 -4.91
CA LEU A 281 -4.68 23.73 -4.08
C LEU A 281 -3.53 22.90 -3.50
N LEU A 282 -2.53 22.55 -4.31
CA LEU A 282 -1.35 21.83 -3.84
C LEU A 282 -0.61 22.58 -2.72
N ARG A 283 -0.55 23.91 -2.79
CA ARG A 283 -0.01 24.74 -1.68
C ARG A 283 -0.86 24.63 -0.42
N LYS A 284 -2.21 24.67 -0.54
CA LYS A 284 -3.12 24.44 0.60
C LYS A 284 -2.99 23.02 1.14
N MET A 285 -2.81 22.04 0.27
CA MET A 285 -2.52 20.65 0.64
C MET A 285 -1.12 20.45 1.23
N ARG A 286 -0.27 21.49 1.25
CA ARG A 286 1.16 21.42 1.62
C ARG A 286 1.91 20.37 0.81
N ARG A 287 1.63 20.35 -0.50
CA ARG A 287 2.21 19.42 -1.47
C ARG A 287 3.08 20.15 -2.47
N TYR A 288 4.02 19.40 -3.06
CA TYR A 288 4.93 19.87 -4.08
C TYR A 288 4.28 19.81 -5.46
N GLY A 289 4.63 20.78 -6.32
CA GLY A 289 4.43 20.69 -7.76
C GLY A 289 3.26 21.51 -8.28
N ASP A 290 2.94 21.24 -9.51
CA ASP A 290 1.81 21.70 -10.31
C ASP A 290 1.71 20.82 -11.56
N GLY A 291 0.61 20.96 -12.34
CA GLY A 291 0.35 20.13 -13.52
C GLY A 291 1.50 20.17 -14.54
N GLY A 292 2.07 21.34 -14.85
CA GLY A 292 3.17 21.46 -15.80
C GLY A 292 4.42 20.69 -15.39
N ARG A 293 4.83 20.83 -14.13
CA ARG A 293 5.98 20.07 -13.58
C ARG A 293 5.74 18.56 -13.56
N PHE A 294 4.50 18.13 -13.35
CA PHE A 294 4.18 16.71 -13.38
C PHE A 294 4.23 16.17 -14.81
N LEU A 295 3.73 16.92 -15.81
CA LEU A 295 3.85 16.57 -17.21
C LEU A 295 5.31 16.48 -17.68
N GLU A 296 6.18 17.41 -17.25
CA GLU A 296 7.61 17.34 -17.50
C GLU A 296 8.25 16.05 -16.96
N LYS A 297 7.89 15.64 -15.74
CA LYS A 297 8.38 14.39 -15.13
C LYS A 297 7.85 13.16 -15.87
N ILE A 298 6.57 13.13 -16.19
CA ILE A 298 5.93 12.06 -16.98
C ILE A 298 6.61 11.94 -18.36
N SER A 299 6.83 13.07 -19.04
CA SER A 299 7.55 13.09 -20.31
C SER A 299 8.99 12.58 -20.18
N THR A 300 9.68 12.91 -19.10
CA THR A 300 11.04 12.42 -18.84
C THR A 300 11.05 10.90 -18.63
N ILE A 301 10.10 10.35 -17.86
CA ILE A 301 9.97 8.91 -17.66
C ILE A 301 9.72 8.21 -19.01
N ARG A 302 8.76 8.67 -19.81
CA ARG A 302 8.41 8.06 -21.09
C ARG A 302 9.52 8.13 -22.13
N ARG A 303 10.32 9.20 -22.12
CA ARG A 303 11.50 9.27 -23.03
C ARG A 303 12.57 8.26 -22.67
N ARG A 304 12.77 7.98 -21.38
CA ARG A 304 13.79 7.01 -20.92
C ARG A 304 13.27 5.58 -20.98
N PHE A 305 12.00 5.37 -20.65
CA PHE A 305 11.33 4.08 -20.57
C PHE A 305 9.97 4.16 -21.29
N PRO A 306 9.94 3.99 -22.63
CA PRO A 306 8.71 4.12 -23.42
C PRO A 306 7.60 3.15 -23.00
N GLU A 307 7.98 1.99 -22.46
CA GLU A 307 7.05 0.98 -21.94
C GLU A 307 6.55 1.25 -20.50
N ALA A 308 7.06 2.30 -19.86
CA ALA A 308 6.71 2.58 -18.47
C ALA A 308 5.21 2.74 -18.25
N CYS A 309 4.72 2.10 -17.20
CA CYS A 309 3.38 2.28 -16.70
C CYS A 309 3.34 3.41 -15.67
N LEU A 310 2.39 4.31 -15.81
CA LEU A 310 2.21 5.48 -14.96
C LEU A 310 0.89 5.40 -14.22
N ARG A 311 0.94 5.49 -12.90
CA ARG A 311 -0.21 5.50 -12.01
C ARG A 311 -0.19 6.75 -11.13
N SER A 312 -1.37 7.25 -10.76
CA SER A 312 -1.49 8.30 -9.76
C SER A 312 -2.78 8.17 -8.93
N SER A 313 -2.85 8.97 -7.87
CA SER A 313 -4.05 9.15 -7.06
C SER A 313 -4.32 10.64 -6.89
N PHE A 314 -5.62 11.01 -6.95
CA PHE A 314 -6.08 12.39 -6.84
C PHE A 314 -7.16 12.53 -5.78
N ILE A 315 -7.19 13.69 -5.12
CA ILE A 315 -8.22 14.07 -4.15
C ILE A 315 -9.10 15.13 -4.80
N VAL A 316 -10.40 14.88 -4.83
CA VAL A 316 -11.44 15.76 -5.37
C VAL A 316 -12.27 16.33 -4.22
N GLY A 317 -12.67 17.60 -4.32
CA GLY A 317 -13.47 18.25 -3.29
C GLY A 317 -12.66 18.79 -2.10
N TYR A 318 -11.36 19.04 -2.29
CA TYR A 318 -10.55 19.66 -1.24
C TYR A 318 -11.06 21.08 -0.91
N PRO A 319 -11.06 21.53 0.37
CA PRO A 319 -11.60 22.84 0.73
C PRO A 319 -11.03 24.00 -0.11
N GLY A 320 -11.94 24.70 -0.79
CA GLY A 320 -11.65 25.79 -1.71
C GLY A 320 -11.21 25.36 -3.10
N GLU A 321 -11.51 24.14 -3.53
CA GLU A 321 -11.43 23.71 -4.92
C GLU A 321 -12.48 24.40 -5.76
N THR A 322 -12.05 25.09 -6.81
CA THR A 322 -12.90 25.82 -7.76
C THR A 322 -13.21 24.96 -8.98
N GLU A 323 -14.09 25.48 -9.87
CA GLU A 323 -14.34 24.87 -11.18
C GLU A 323 -13.07 24.88 -12.05
N ASP A 324 -12.36 25.99 -12.09
CA ASP A 324 -11.10 26.09 -12.83
C ASP A 324 -10.05 25.06 -12.35
N ASP A 325 -10.03 24.75 -11.05
CA ASP A 325 -9.13 23.72 -10.49
C ASP A 325 -9.52 22.32 -10.98
N HIS A 326 -10.82 22.04 -11.06
CA HIS A 326 -11.35 20.78 -11.56
C HIS A 326 -11.13 20.65 -13.09
N ASP A 327 -11.43 21.67 -13.87
CA ASP A 327 -11.15 21.71 -15.31
C ASP A 327 -9.65 21.49 -15.59
N ALA A 328 -8.78 22.09 -14.79
CA ALA A 328 -7.34 21.86 -14.90
C ALA A 328 -6.94 20.40 -14.61
N LEU A 329 -7.67 19.72 -13.70
CA LEU A 329 -7.45 18.30 -13.43
C LEU A 329 -7.88 17.44 -14.62
N LEU A 330 -9.05 17.69 -15.19
CA LEU A 330 -9.54 16.99 -16.39
C LEU A 330 -8.59 17.18 -17.57
N ALA A 331 -8.18 18.42 -17.86
CA ALA A 331 -7.21 18.71 -18.91
C ALA A 331 -5.87 18.00 -18.70
N PHE A 332 -5.40 17.95 -17.46
CA PHE A 332 -4.18 17.21 -17.12
C PHE A 332 -4.32 15.70 -17.36
N LEU A 333 -5.43 15.08 -16.98
CA LEU A 333 -5.67 13.66 -17.22
C LEU A 333 -5.64 13.33 -18.71
N ASP A 334 -6.29 14.17 -19.52
CA ASP A 334 -6.31 14.01 -20.98
C ASP A 334 -4.89 14.18 -21.60
N GLU A 335 -4.10 15.14 -21.12
CA GLU A 335 -2.72 15.33 -21.60
C GLU A 335 -1.76 14.27 -21.06
N ALA A 336 -1.85 13.96 -19.76
CA ALA A 336 -0.94 13.03 -19.09
C ALA A 336 -1.10 11.58 -19.56
N GLN A 337 -2.32 11.18 -20.00
CA GLN A 337 -2.60 9.82 -20.46
C GLN A 337 -2.04 8.76 -19.52
N LEU A 338 -2.39 8.85 -18.23
CA LEU A 338 -1.97 7.88 -17.23
C LEU A 338 -2.53 6.48 -17.56
N ASP A 339 -1.79 5.44 -17.25
CA ASP A 339 -2.27 4.06 -17.42
C ASP A 339 -3.36 3.76 -16.39
N TRP A 340 -3.16 4.25 -15.16
CA TRP A 340 -4.07 4.09 -14.04
C TRP A 340 -4.20 5.38 -13.24
N ALA A 341 -5.41 5.70 -12.80
CA ALA A 341 -5.61 6.75 -11.80
C ALA A 341 -6.75 6.39 -10.85
N GLY A 342 -6.56 6.67 -9.57
CA GLY A 342 -7.59 6.57 -8.54
C GLY A 342 -8.04 7.95 -8.07
N PHE A 343 -9.34 8.14 -7.90
CA PHE A 343 -9.94 9.39 -7.44
C PHE A 343 -10.64 9.17 -6.10
N PHE A 344 -10.38 10.05 -5.15
CA PHE A 344 -10.92 9.95 -3.81
C PHE A 344 -11.59 11.27 -3.42
N ALA A 345 -12.79 11.19 -2.84
CA ALA A 345 -13.39 12.35 -2.18
C ALA A 345 -12.47 12.83 -1.06
N PHE A 346 -12.36 14.14 -0.90
CA PHE A 346 -11.71 14.71 0.27
C PHE A 346 -12.42 14.22 1.54
N SER A 347 -11.68 13.57 2.43
CA SER A 347 -12.15 13.18 3.74
C SER A 347 -11.73 14.22 4.78
N ASN A 348 -12.69 14.75 5.53
CA ASN A 348 -12.45 15.77 6.55
C ASN A 348 -11.95 15.14 7.84
N GLU A 349 -10.64 14.90 7.92
CA GLU A 349 -10.02 14.19 9.04
C GLU A 349 -9.68 15.13 10.20
N GLU A 350 -10.21 14.84 11.38
CA GLU A 350 -9.94 15.58 12.59
C GLU A 350 -8.43 15.69 12.90
N GLY A 351 -8.02 16.84 13.42
CA GLY A 351 -6.62 17.14 13.74
C GLY A 351 -5.75 17.55 12.54
N THR A 352 -6.27 17.44 11.30
CA THR A 352 -5.54 17.88 10.10
C THR A 352 -5.64 19.40 9.90
N TYR A 353 -4.74 19.93 9.06
CA TYR A 353 -4.81 21.32 8.65
C TYR A 353 -6.06 21.59 7.80
N ALA A 354 -6.41 20.68 6.92
CA ALA A 354 -7.54 20.80 6.00
C ALA A 354 -8.89 20.89 6.73
N ALA A 355 -9.03 20.21 7.86
CA ALA A 355 -10.24 20.26 8.68
C ALA A 355 -10.61 21.66 9.19
N LYS A 356 -9.64 22.56 9.22
CA LYS A 356 -9.81 23.96 9.69
C LYS A 356 -10.04 24.95 8.55
N LEU A 357 -10.01 24.49 7.31
CA LEU A 357 -10.17 25.35 6.15
C LEU A 357 -11.65 25.63 5.86
N PRO A 358 -11.99 26.86 5.51
CA PRO A 358 -13.33 27.17 4.98
C PRO A 358 -13.47 26.73 3.51
N GLY A 359 -14.69 26.80 3.00
CA GLY A 359 -14.96 26.55 1.58
C GLY A 359 -15.02 25.07 1.23
N HIS A 360 -15.65 24.26 2.09
CA HIS A 360 -15.95 22.86 1.77
C HIS A 360 -16.83 22.78 0.52
N VAL A 361 -16.44 21.92 -0.41
CA VAL A 361 -17.20 21.66 -1.63
C VAL A 361 -18.43 20.81 -1.28
N PRO A 362 -19.63 21.15 -1.77
CA PRO A 362 -20.83 20.34 -1.53
C PRO A 362 -20.65 18.90 -2.00
N SER A 363 -21.15 17.94 -1.21
CA SER A 363 -20.97 16.51 -1.50
C SER A 363 -21.53 16.07 -2.85
N SER A 364 -22.63 16.68 -3.31
CA SER A 364 -23.19 16.43 -4.65
C SER A 364 -22.24 16.85 -5.76
N LEU A 365 -21.55 17.99 -5.61
CA LEU A 365 -20.56 18.46 -6.59
C LEU A 365 -19.29 17.61 -6.54
N VAL A 366 -18.88 17.16 -5.35
CA VAL A 366 -17.76 16.21 -5.23
C VAL A 366 -18.07 14.90 -5.94
N ALA A 367 -19.29 14.36 -5.79
CA ALA A 367 -19.73 13.15 -6.47
C ALA A 367 -19.75 13.31 -8.00
N GLU A 368 -20.20 14.48 -8.50
CA GLU A 368 -20.19 14.82 -9.93
C GLU A 368 -18.76 14.86 -10.47
N ARG A 369 -17.86 15.60 -9.84
CA ARG A 369 -16.45 15.71 -10.23
C ARG A 369 -15.71 14.38 -10.19
N LEU A 370 -15.99 13.53 -9.19
CA LEU A 370 -15.43 12.17 -9.10
C LEU A 370 -15.87 11.33 -10.30
N ARG A 371 -17.15 11.40 -10.67
CA ARG A 371 -17.70 10.68 -11.83
C ARG A 371 -17.02 11.12 -13.12
N GLU A 372 -16.90 12.44 -13.36
CA GLU A 372 -16.25 12.99 -14.56
C GLU A 372 -14.79 12.56 -14.68
N CYS A 373 -14.01 12.65 -13.58
CA CYS A 373 -12.62 12.19 -13.56
C CYS A 373 -12.53 10.68 -13.83
N SER A 374 -13.43 9.88 -13.24
CA SER A 374 -13.43 8.41 -13.41
C SER A 374 -13.80 8.03 -14.83
N GLU A 375 -14.88 8.61 -15.41
CA GLU A 375 -15.31 8.34 -16.78
C GLU A 375 -14.21 8.69 -17.79
N LEU A 376 -13.52 9.83 -17.62
CA LEU A 376 -12.40 10.22 -18.47
C LEU A 376 -11.25 9.23 -18.35
N GLN A 377 -10.86 8.88 -17.14
CA GLN A 377 -9.74 7.94 -16.91
C GLN A 377 -10.07 6.54 -17.40
N ASP A 378 -11.30 6.07 -17.21
CA ASP A 378 -11.75 4.76 -17.70
C ASP A 378 -11.63 4.68 -19.24
N ALA A 379 -12.01 5.77 -19.93
CA ALA A 379 -11.84 5.86 -21.38
C ALA A 379 -10.36 5.86 -21.80
N ILE A 380 -9.49 6.56 -21.05
CA ILE A 380 -8.04 6.57 -21.29
C ILE A 380 -7.46 5.17 -21.06
N THR A 381 -7.77 4.56 -19.92
CA THR A 381 -7.30 3.21 -19.56
C THR A 381 -7.73 2.19 -20.61
N ALA A 382 -9.03 2.16 -20.97
CA ALA A 382 -9.56 1.24 -21.96
C ALA A 382 -8.86 1.38 -23.32
N ARG A 383 -8.62 2.62 -23.80
CA ARG A 383 -7.89 2.86 -25.04
C ARG A 383 -6.46 2.32 -24.97
N LYS A 384 -5.71 2.64 -23.90
CA LYS A 384 -4.34 2.16 -23.69
C LYS A 384 -4.27 0.63 -23.60
N ARG A 385 -5.29 0.00 -22.98
CA ARG A 385 -5.38 -1.47 -22.93
C ARG A 385 -5.68 -2.05 -24.31
N ASN A 386 -6.57 -1.44 -25.08
CA ASN A 386 -6.83 -1.85 -26.47
C ASN A 386 -5.59 -1.75 -27.36
N ASP A 387 -4.74 -0.74 -27.17
CA ASP A 387 -3.50 -0.55 -27.93
C ASP A 387 -2.48 -1.68 -27.67
N LEU A 388 -2.63 -2.45 -26.60
CA LEU A 388 -1.80 -3.63 -26.31
C LEU A 388 -2.27 -4.89 -27.04
N VAL A 389 -3.48 -4.93 -27.61
CA VAL A 389 -3.98 -6.09 -28.36
C VAL A 389 -3.11 -6.31 -29.59
N GLY A 390 -2.70 -7.55 -29.81
CA GLY A 390 -1.74 -7.91 -30.86
C GLY A 390 -0.27 -7.80 -30.46
N SER A 391 0.05 -7.20 -29.31
CA SER A 391 1.42 -7.12 -28.80
C SER A 391 1.80 -8.36 -27.98
N GLN A 392 3.09 -8.46 -27.66
CA GLN A 392 3.60 -9.47 -26.74
C GLN A 392 4.05 -8.84 -25.44
N CYS A 393 3.82 -9.52 -24.30
CA CYS A 393 4.33 -9.12 -23.01
C CYS A 393 4.84 -10.31 -22.19
N LEU A 394 5.78 -10.03 -21.28
CA LEU A 394 6.25 -10.98 -20.26
C LEU A 394 5.39 -10.82 -19.03
N VAL A 395 4.79 -11.92 -18.56
CA VAL A 395 3.92 -11.94 -17.39
C VAL A 395 4.43 -12.89 -16.31
N LEU A 396 4.09 -12.57 -15.06
CA LEU A 396 4.18 -13.48 -13.93
C LEU A 396 2.78 -14.05 -13.70
N VAL A 397 2.66 -15.36 -13.66
CA VAL A 397 1.40 -16.07 -13.38
C VAL A 397 1.16 -16.05 -11.87
N ASP A 398 0.14 -15.34 -11.41
CA ASP A 398 -0.18 -15.24 -9.99
C ASP A 398 -0.95 -16.44 -9.48
N ALA A 399 -1.92 -16.91 -10.27
CA ALA A 399 -2.74 -18.07 -10.00
C ALA A 399 -3.17 -18.74 -11.34
N PRO A 400 -3.67 -19.98 -11.32
CA PRO A 400 -4.25 -20.60 -12.51
C PRO A 400 -5.35 -19.73 -13.11
N GLY A 401 -5.14 -19.24 -14.34
CA GLY A 401 -6.07 -18.35 -15.04
C GLY A 401 -5.76 -16.86 -14.90
N GLU A 402 -4.80 -16.46 -14.07
CA GLU A 402 -4.49 -15.05 -13.77
C GLU A 402 -3.00 -14.77 -13.81
N ALA A 403 -2.63 -13.69 -14.47
CA ALA A 403 -1.24 -13.23 -14.57
C ALA A 403 -1.16 -11.69 -14.60
N ARG A 404 0.04 -11.16 -14.39
CA ARG A 404 0.33 -9.73 -14.48
C ARG A 404 1.64 -9.46 -15.22
N SER A 405 1.65 -8.42 -16.03
CA SER A 405 2.88 -7.82 -16.56
C SER A 405 3.46 -6.81 -15.55
N HIS A 406 4.43 -6.01 -15.99
CA HIS A 406 4.89 -4.87 -15.19
C HIS A 406 3.83 -3.76 -15.07
N ARG A 407 2.77 -3.79 -15.89
CA ARG A 407 1.76 -2.73 -15.96
C ARG A 407 0.66 -2.85 -14.92
N GLU A 408 0.52 -4.00 -14.29
CA GLU A 408 -0.51 -4.28 -13.31
C GLU A 408 0.12 -4.45 -11.91
N ALA A 409 -0.21 -3.57 -10.96
CA ALA A 409 0.13 -3.77 -9.56
C ALA A 409 -0.83 -4.78 -8.93
N PRO A 410 -0.31 -5.77 -8.16
CA PRO A 410 -1.15 -6.79 -7.56
C PRO A 410 -2.24 -6.19 -6.66
N GLU A 411 -3.46 -6.72 -6.75
CA GLU A 411 -4.63 -6.31 -5.96
C GLU A 411 -5.09 -4.86 -6.16
N ILE A 412 -4.47 -4.10 -7.08
CA ILE A 412 -4.74 -2.66 -7.25
C ILE A 412 -5.24 -2.35 -8.65
N ASP A 413 -4.60 -2.91 -9.67
CA ASP A 413 -4.90 -2.63 -11.08
C ASP A 413 -5.61 -3.84 -11.72
N GLY A 414 -5.80 -3.81 -13.04
CA GLY A 414 -6.39 -4.93 -13.78
C GLY A 414 -5.49 -6.18 -13.81
N ILE A 415 -5.99 -7.24 -14.40
CA ILE A 415 -5.31 -8.52 -14.56
C ILE A 415 -5.17 -8.90 -16.04
N ILE A 416 -4.40 -9.94 -16.30
CA ILE A 416 -4.31 -10.59 -17.62
C ILE A 416 -4.85 -12.02 -17.46
N ALA A 417 -6.03 -12.28 -18.04
CA ALA A 417 -6.60 -13.63 -18.09
C ALA A 417 -5.74 -14.53 -18.98
N VAL A 418 -5.36 -15.68 -18.47
CA VAL A 418 -4.47 -16.64 -19.13
C VAL A 418 -5.05 -18.07 -19.05
N PRO A 419 -4.59 -19.03 -19.87
CA PRO A 419 -4.98 -20.42 -19.73
C PRO A 419 -4.68 -21.00 -18.34
N GLY A 420 -5.64 -21.67 -17.73
CA GLY A 420 -5.54 -22.18 -16.37
C GLY A 420 -4.49 -23.30 -16.14
N HIS A 421 -3.85 -23.79 -17.20
CA HIS A 421 -2.76 -24.77 -17.09
C HIS A 421 -1.39 -24.17 -16.82
N LEU A 422 -1.26 -22.82 -16.91
CA LEU A 422 0.00 -22.15 -16.60
C LEU A 422 0.23 -22.20 -15.08
N PRO A 423 1.41 -22.68 -14.62
CA PRO A 423 1.69 -22.80 -13.20
C PRO A 423 1.83 -21.43 -12.51
N ALA A 424 1.25 -21.27 -11.32
CA ALA A 424 1.52 -20.09 -10.49
C ALA A 424 3.04 -19.96 -10.20
N GLY A 425 3.55 -18.74 -10.22
CA GLY A 425 4.96 -18.42 -10.04
C GLY A 425 5.81 -18.60 -11.30
N SER A 426 5.25 -19.06 -12.41
CA SER A 426 5.98 -19.15 -13.68
C SER A 426 5.95 -17.82 -14.45
N TRP A 427 7.03 -17.58 -15.20
CA TRP A 427 7.08 -16.53 -16.21
C TRP A 427 6.58 -17.06 -17.53
N ALA A 428 5.73 -16.31 -18.21
CA ALA A 428 5.22 -16.66 -19.52
C ALA A 428 5.28 -15.46 -20.47
N ARG A 429 5.64 -15.70 -21.73
CA ARG A 429 5.50 -14.69 -22.79
C ARG A 429 4.15 -14.90 -23.45
N LEU A 430 3.30 -13.87 -23.40
CA LEU A 430 1.95 -13.91 -23.93
C LEU A 430 1.82 -13.04 -25.17
N HIS A 431 0.97 -13.47 -26.10
CA HIS A 431 0.34 -12.63 -27.10
C HIS A 431 -1.00 -12.15 -26.58
N ILE A 432 -1.20 -10.84 -26.48
CA ILE A 432 -2.44 -10.23 -25.98
C ILE A 432 -3.51 -10.34 -27.06
N THR A 433 -4.61 -10.98 -26.75
CA THR A 433 -5.68 -11.31 -27.71
C THR A 433 -6.91 -10.44 -27.56
N ALA A 434 -7.16 -9.89 -26.38
CA ALA A 434 -8.32 -9.04 -26.11
C ALA A 434 -8.05 -8.08 -24.95
N ALA A 435 -8.81 -6.97 -24.93
CA ALA A 435 -8.92 -6.06 -23.81
C ALA A 435 -10.39 -5.93 -23.38
N MET A 436 -10.64 -5.88 -22.08
CA MET A 436 -11.97 -5.83 -21.46
C MET A 436 -11.96 -4.77 -20.35
N GLY A 437 -12.01 -3.51 -20.75
CA GLY A 437 -11.84 -2.38 -19.82
C GLY A 437 -10.43 -2.38 -19.22
N PRO A 438 -10.27 -2.53 -17.88
CA PRO A 438 -8.97 -2.59 -17.23
C PRO A 438 -8.21 -3.90 -17.48
N ASP A 439 -8.91 -4.99 -17.78
CA ASP A 439 -8.34 -6.33 -17.90
C ASP A 439 -7.93 -6.66 -19.35
N LEU A 440 -7.00 -7.59 -19.46
CA LEU A 440 -6.56 -8.16 -20.74
C LEU A 440 -6.79 -9.67 -20.74
N ALA A 441 -6.77 -10.25 -21.94
CA ALA A 441 -6.63 -11.69 -22.13
C ALA A 441 -5.43 -11.98 -23.05
N GLY A 442 -4.71 -13.06 -22.78
CA GLY A 442 -3.56 -13.45 -23.56
C GLY A 442 -3.39 -14.97 -23.64
N LEU A 443 -2.76 -15.40 -24.72
CA LEU A 443 -2.37 -16.79 -24.94
C LEU A 443 -0.84 -16.89 -25.00
N PRO A 444 -0.25 -18.02 -24.56
CA PRO A 444 1.19 -18.22 -24.72
C PRO A 444 1.62 -17.95 -26.16
N ALA A 445 2.63 -17.11 -26.32
CA ALA A 445 3.22 -16.92 -27.62
C ALA A 445 3.83 -18.26 -28.09
N PRO A 446 3.69 -18.65 -29.35
CA PRO A 446 4.36 -19.84 -29.85
C PRO A 446 5.87 -19.68 -29.58
N ASP A 447 6.48 -20.72 -29.01
CA ASP A 447 7.90 -20.77 -28.78
C ASP A 447 8.62 -20.54 -30.12
N LEU A 448 9.19 -19.37 -30.29
CA LEU A 448 10.25 -19.17 -31.24
C LEU A 448 11.48 -19.89 -30.66
N ALA A 449 11.58 -21.19 -30.92
CA ALA A 449 12.68 -22.02 -30.49
C ALA A 449 14.01 -21.34 -30.79
N GLY A 450 14.72 -20.86 -29.76
CA GLY A 450 16.11 -20.46 -29.89
C GLY A 450 16.53 -19.08 -29.37
N VAL A 451 15.70 -18.34 -28.64
CA VAL A 451 16.19 -17.13 -27.96
C VAL A 451 16.35 -17.42 -26.48
N PRO A 452 17.58 -17.44 -25.91
CA PRO A 452 17.75 -17.58 -24.48
C PRO A 452 17.09 -16.37 -23.80
N ALA A 453 16.41 -16.62 -22.69
CA ALA A 453 15.91 -15.57 -21.76
C ALA A 453 17.12 -14.84 -21.17
N THR A 454 17.63 -13.85 -21.89
CA THR A 454 18.55 -12.87 -21.33
C THR A 454 17.72 -11.66 -20.91
N ALA A 455 17.73 -11.41 -19.60
CA ALA A 455 17.15 -10.33 -18.86
C ALA A 455 17.44 -8.93 -19.42
#